data_4c066d8b16750ec45dcc335392209bbb
#
_entry.id   4c066d8b16750ec45dcc335392209bbb
#
_cell.length_a   1.000
_cell.length_b   1.000
_cell.length_c   1.000
_cell.angle_alpha   90.00
_cell.angle_beta   90.00
_cell.angle_gamma   90.00
#
_symmetry.space_group_name_H-M   'P 1'
#
loop_
_entity.id
_entity.type
_entity.pdbx_description
1 polymer ?
#
loop_
_entity_poly.entity_id
_entity_poly.type
_entity_poly.pdbx_seq_one_letter_code
_entity_poly.pdbx_strand_id
1 'polypeptide(L)'
;MSHRWGIPKDVEEYVIKRDTSCVYCGIPFTNDNPTRKTKPSWEHIINDIRINGIDNIARCCGSCNASKGNKHLKDWLNSRYCAQKNISLKSLSSVVKAHL
;
A
#
# COMPACT_ATOMS: atom_id res chain seq x y z
N MET A 1 4.68 -13.81 11.87
CA MET A 1 4.17 -14.68 10.81
C MET A 1 4.89 -14.41 9.50
N SER A 2 5.36 -15.44 8.84
CA SER A 2 6.01 -15.25 7.56
C SER A 2 4.96 -15.05 6.47
N HIS A 3 5.30 -14.25 5.47
CA HIS A 3 4.47 -14.04 4.30
C HIS A 3 4.95 -14.92 3.17
N ARG A 4 4.03 -15.35 2.31
CA ARG A 4 4.37 -16.16 1.14
C ARG A 4 5.33 -15.46 0.19
N TRP A 5 5.47 -14.15 0.32
CA TRP A 5 6.38 -13.35 -0.52
C TRP A 5 7.77 -13.19 0.10
N GLY A 6 8.00 -13.78 1.28
CA GLY A 6 9.31 -13.74 1.89
C GLY A 6 9.73 -12.39 2.44
N ILE A 7 8.79 -11.55 2.87
CA ILE A 7 9.12 -10.25 3.47
C ILE A 7 9.85 -10.47 4.79
N PRO A 8 11.05 -9.91 4.98
CA PRO A 8 11.79 -10.06 6.23
C PRO A 8 11.02 -9.49 7.42
N LYS A 9 11.17 -10.11 8.57
CA LYS A 9 10.43 -9.71 9.77
C LYS A 9 10.74 -8.28 10.20
N ASP A 10 12.00 -7.86 10.09
CA ASP A 10 12.40 -6.50 10.45
C ASP A 10 11.76 -5.47 9.52
N VAL A 11 11.60 -5.80 8.24
CA VAL A 11 10.89 -4.95 7.29
C VAL A 11 9.42 -4.85 7.66
N GLU A 12 8.78 -5.98 8.01
CA GLU A 12 7.39 -5.97 8.46
C GLU A 12 7.20 -5.05 9.65
N GLU A 13 8.06 -5.19 10.66
CA GLU A 13 7.94 -4.39 11.89
C GLU A 13 8.12 -2.91 11.62
N TYR A 14 9.08 -2.56 10.76
CA TYR A 14 9.31 -1.17 10.36
C TYR A 14 8.08 -0.59 9.66
N VAL A 15 7.54 -1.33 8.70
CA VAL A 15 6.42 -0.87 7.87
C VAL A 15 5.15 -0.72 8.72
N ILE A 16 4.90 -1.64 9.65
CA ILE A 16 3.73 -1.56 10.53
C ILE A 16 3.77 -0.26 11.36
N LYS A 17 4.94 0.12 11.85
CA LYS A 17 5.08 1.35 12.63
C LYS A 17 4.98 2.60 11.76
N ARG A 18 5.50 2.55 10.53
CA ARG A 18 5.51 3.68 9.62
C ARG A 18 4.12 3.94 9.01
N ASP A 19 3.47 2.87 8.55
CA ASP A 19 2.24 2.98 7.75
C ASP A 19 1.01 2.74 8.62
N THR A 20 0.58 3.80 9.31
CA THR A 20 -0.62 3.76 10.16
C THR A 20 -1.89 4.08 9.39
N SER A 21 -1.76 4.38 8.10
CA SER A 21 -2.87 4.61 7.18
C SER A 21 -2.48 4.09 5.80
N CYS A 22 -3.47 3.95 4.93
CA CYS A 22 -3.22 3.48 3.56
C CYS A 22 -2.25 4.43 2.86
N VAL A 23 -1.19 3.86 2.28
CA VAL A 23 -0.16 4.67 1.62
C VAL A 23 -0.67 5.35 0.34
N TYR A 24 -1.83 4.93 -0.17
CA TYR A 24 -2.41 5.49 -1.39
C TYR A 24 -3.55 6.46 -1.10
N CYS A 25 -4.60 6.02 -0.44
CA CYS A 25 -5.80 6.85 -0.21
C CYS A 25 -5.81 7.54 1.15
N GLY A 26 -4.93 7.16 2.06
CA GLY A 26 -4.80 7.82 3.35
C GLY A 26 -5.81 7.39 4.42
N ILE A 27 -6.65 6.40 4.15
CA ILE A 27 -7.61 5.95 5.17
C ILE A 27 -6.84 5.38 6.37
N PRO A 28 -7.17 5.80 7.61
CA PRO A 28 -6.45 5.31 8.78
C PRO A 28 -6.77 3.85 9.08
N PHE A 29 -5.77 3.12 9.55
CA PHE A 29 -5.94 1.73 9.96
C PHE A 29 -6.32 1.71 11.44
N THR A 30 -7.62 1.74 11.72
CA THR A 30 -8.13 1.66 13.09
C THR A 30 -8.61 0.23 13.35
N ASN A 31 -8.78 -0.10 14.63
CA ASN A 31 -9.28 -1.42 15.01
C ASN A 31 -10.81 -1.48 15.09
N ASP A 32 -11.49 -0.40 14.69
CA ASP A 32 -12.94 -0.30 14.79
C ASP A 32 -13.61 -0.85 13.56
N ASN A 33 -14.04 -2.11 13.62
CA ASN A 33 -14.79 -2.78 12.55
C ASN A 33 -14.14 -2.69 11.17
N PRO A 34 -12.89 -3.16 11.01
CA PRO A 34 -12.28 -3.16 9.69
C PRO A 34 -13.04 -4.10 8.77
N THR A 35 -13.31 -3.62 7.54
CA THR A 35 -13.90 -4.44 6.51
C THR A 35 -12.80 -4.98 5.61
N ARG A 36 -13.16 -5.88 4.69
CA ARG A 36 -12.20 -6.37 3.70
C ARG A 36 -11.59 -5.22 2.91
N LYS A 37 -12.36 -4.13 2.69
CA LYS A 37 -11.91 -2.98 1.91
C LYS A 37 -11.03 -2.03 2.70
N THR A 38 -11.18 -1.99 4.04
CA THR A 38 -10.50 -0.99 4.87
C THR A 38 -9.36 -1.54 5.69
N LYS A 39 -9.26 -2.86 5.84
CA LYS A 39 -8.20 -3.45 6.65
C LYS A 39 -6.85 -3.32 5.93
N PRO A 40 -5.74 -3.23 6.67
CA PRO A 40 -4.42 -3.13 6.06
C PRO A 40 -4.04 -4.41 5.33
N SER A 41 -3.42 -4.24 4.17
CA SER A 41 -2.88 -5.33 3.36
C SER A 41 -1.44 -5.02 3.01
N TRP A 42 -0.63 -6.06 2.84
CA TRP A 42 0.75 -5.89 2.40
C TRP A 42 0.79 -5.57 0.91
N GLU A 43 1.66 -4.64 0.55
CA GLU A 43 1.74 -4.13 -0.80
C GLU A 43 3.20 -4.04 -1.25
N HIS A 44 3.44 -4.48 -2.49
CA HIS A 44 4.68 -4.18 -3.22
C HIS A 44 4.37 -3.01 -4.14
N ILE A 45 4.96 -1.83 -3.87
CA ILE A 45 4.71 -0.63 -4.68
C ILE A 45 5.10 -0.89 -6.12
N ILE A 46 6.32 -1.40 -6.33
CA ILE A 46 6.70 -2.02 -7.60
C ILE A 46 6.27 -3.49 -7.48
N ASN A 47 5.45 -3.96 -8.42
CA ASN A 47 4.87 -5.30 -8.34
C ASN A 47 5.91 -6.37 -8.70
N ASP A 48 6.92 -6.49 -7.85
CA ASP A 48 7.99 -7.47 -7.99
C ASP A 48 8.27 -8.07 -6.61
N ILE A 49 7.89 -9.33 -6.42
CA ILE A 49 8.00 -9.99 -5.12
C ILE A 49 9.44 -10.20 -4.66
N ARG A 50 10.42 -9.91 -5.51
CA ARG A 50 11.83 -9.97 -5.14
C ARG A 50 12.32 -8.70 -4.45
N ILE A 51 11.55 -7.60 -4.52
CA ILE A 51 11.93 -6.31 -3.96
C ILE A 51 11.23 -6.14 -2.61
N ASN A 52 11.89 -6.57 -1.55
CA ASN A 52 11.29 -6.66 -0.22
C ASN A 52 11.90 -5.70 0.81
N GLY A 53 12.47 -4.58 0.35
CA GLY A 53 13.02 -3.55 1.23
C GLY A 53 11.96 -2.57 1.72
N ILE A 54 12.32 -1.74 2.71
CA ILE A 54 11.40 -0.78 3.32
C ILE A 54 10.94 0.31 2.35
N ASP A 55 11.64 0.49 1.25
CA ASP A 55 11.29 1.47 0.23
C ASP A 55 10.29 0.93 -0.80
N ASN A 56 9.99 -0.36 -0.77
CA ASN A 56 9.01 -0.96 -1.69
C ASN A 56 7.86 -1.67 -0.97
N ILE A 57 8.08 -2.14 0.25
CA ILE A 57 7.03 -2.79 1.02
C ILE A 57 6.25 -1.71 1.77
N ALA A 58 4.93 -1.78 1.69
CA ALA A 58 4.04 -0.81 2.30
C ALA A 58 2.75 -1.49 2.73
N ARG A 59 1.89 -0.73 3.41
CA ARG A 59 0.54 -1.20 3.77
C ARG A 59 -0.48 -0.31 3.11
N CYS A 60 -1.43 -0.92 2.44
CA CYS A 60 -2.54 -0.19 1.84
C CYS A 60 -3.85 -0.88 2.23
N CYS A 61 -4.96 -0.18 2.05
CA CYS A 61 -6.25 -0.78 2.35
C CYS A 61 -6.59 -1.85 1.32
N GLY A 62 -7.48 -2.77 1.70
CA GLY A 62 -7.87 -3.87 0.81
C GLY A 62 -8.45 -3.39 -0.51
N SER A 63 -9.18 -2.27 -0.49
CA SER A 63 -9.76 -1.70 -1.70
C SER A 63 -8.69 -1.25 -2.70
N CYS A 64 -7.68 -0.48 -2.22
CA CYS A 64 -6.58 -0.04 -3.08
C CYS A 64 -5.76 -1.22 -3.58
N ASN A 65 -5.51 -2.19 -2.71
CA ASN A 65 -4.75 -3.38 -3.07
C ASN A 65 -5.43 -4.15 -4.20
N ALA A 66 -6.73 -4.38 -4.08
CA ALA A 66 -7.50 -5.10 -5.10
C ALA A 66 -7.54 -4.33 -6.42
N SER A 67 -7.71 -3.01 -6.34
CA SER A 67 -7.79 -2.16 -7.53
C SER A 67 -6.46 -2.10 -8.29
N LYS A 68 -5.36 -1.91 -7.55
CA LYS A 68 -4.05 -1.81 -8.19
C LYS A 68 -3.60 -3.14 -8.77
N GLY A 69 -3.78 -4.24 -8.03
CA GLY A 69 -3.38 -5.55 -8.50
C GLY A 69 -1.92 -5.54 -8.99
N ASN A 70 -1.72 -5.98 -10.22
CA ASN A 70 -0.38 -6.03 -10.82
C ASN A 70 -0.09 -4.86 -11.77
N LYS A 71 -0.89 -3.79 -11.70
CA LYS A 71 -0.68 -2.63 -12.56
C LYS A 71 0.54 -1.83 -12.12
N HIS A 72 1.19 -1.18 -13.08
CA HIS A 72 2.24 -0.22 -12.77
C HIS A 72 1.67 0.95 -12.00
N LEU A 73 2.43 1.48 -11.04
CA LEU A 73 1.98 2.56 -10.17
C LEU A 73 1.45 3.76 -10.97
N LYS A 74 2.23 4.25 -11.94
CA LYS A 74 1.84 5.42 -12.71
C LYS A 74 0.58 5.20 -13.53
N ASP A 75 0.44 4.00 -14.10
CA ASP A 75 -0.77 3.65 -14.87
C ASP A 75 -1.99 3.60 -13.97
N TRP A 76 -1.83 2.97 -12.79
CA TRP A 76 -2.93 2.86 -11.85
C TRP A 76 -3.35 4.23 -11.31
N LEU A 77 -2.39 5.12 -11.06
CA LEU A 77 -2.69 6.46 -10.57
C LEU A 77 -3.55 7.27 -11.56
N ASN A 78 -3.52 6.91 -12.84
CA ASN A 78 -4.37 7.53 -13.86
C ASN A 78 -5.71 6.81 -14.04
N SER A 79 -6.01 5.84 -13.20
CA SER A 79 -7.23 5.05 -13.32
C SER A 79 -8.44 5.81 -12.80
N ARG A 80 -9.63 5.33 -13.25
CA ARG A 80 -10.91 5.86 -12.74
C ARG A 80 -11.02 5.67 -11.24
N TYR A 81 -10.55 4.54 -10.72
CA TYR A 81 -10.59 4.26 -9.29
C TYR A 81 -9.88 5.37 -8.49
N CYS A 82 -8.67 5.72 -8.91
CA CYS A 82 -7.90 6.76 -8.22
C CYS A 82 -8.58 8.12 -8.30
N ALA A 83 -9.18 8.43 -9.46
CA ALA A 83 -9.93 9.69 -9.61
C ALA A 83 -11.12 9.73 -8.66
N GLN A 84 -11.88 8.65 -8.56
CA GLN A 84 -13.06 8.58 -7.68
C GLN A 84 -12.69 8.61 -6.19
N LYS A 85 -11.53 8.08 -5.83
CA LYS A 85 -11.05 8.06 -4.44
C LYS A 85 -10.27 9.32 -4.08
N ASN A 86 -10.09 10.24 -5.02
CA ASN A 86 -9.27 11.44 -4.83
C ASN A 86 -7.82 11.11 -4.45
N ILE A 87 -7.31 10.02 -5.01
CA ILE A 87 -5.92 9.65 -4.81
C ILE A 87 -5.04 10.54 -5.68
N SER A 88 -4.16 11.30 -5.04
CA SER A 88 -3.28 12.26 -5.70
C SER A 88 -2.00 12.38 -4.90
N LEU A 89 -1.10 13.26 -5.34
CA LEU A 89 0.14 13.51 -4.59
C LEU A 89 -0.13 13.91 -3.14
N LYS A 90 -1.29 14.51 -2.86
CA LYS A 90 -1.65 14.91 -1.50
C LYS A 90 -1.98 13.73 -0.61
N SER A 91 -2.55 12.66 -1.15
CA SER A 91 -2.93 11.49 -0.37
C SER A 91 -1.83 10.44 -0.25
N LEU A 92 -0.86 10.45 -1.18
CA LEU A 92 0.21 9.46 -1.19
C LEU A 92 1.19 9.67 -0.06
N SER A 93 1.64 8.59 0.57
CA SER A 93 2.69 8.66 1.57
C SER A 93 4.04 8.90 0.91
N SER A 94 5.03 9.30 1.72
CA SER A 94 6.38 9.58 1.22
C SER A 94 7.01 8.39 0.53
N VAL A 95 6.76 7.17 1.03
CA VAL A 95 7.34 5.97 0.45
C VAL A 95 6.85 5.75 -0.98
N VAL A 96 5.57 6.08 -1.25
CA VAL A 96 5.02 5.97 -2.60
C VAL A 96 5.55 7.09 -3.49
N LYS A 97 5.59 8.32 -2.98
CA LYS A 97 6.08 9.46 -3.75
C LYS A 97 7.51 9.26 -4.25
N ALA A 98 8.32 8.53 -3.50
CA ALA A 98 9.69 8.25 -3.88
C ALA A 98 9.80 7.43 -5.18
N HIS A 99 8.70 6.79 -5.60
CA HIS A 99 8.65 6.03 -6.83
C HIS A 99 8.16 6.83 -8.05
N LEU A 100 7.87 8.11 -7.87
CA LEU A 100 7.30 8.93 -8.94
C LEU A 100 8.31 9.90 -9.58
#